data_23adb39d1743e5b6e19b83c1ac528c22
#
_entry.id   23adb39d1743e5b6e19b83c1ac528c22
#
_cell.length_a   1.000
_cell.length_b   1.000
_cell.length_c   1.000
_cell.angle_alpha   90.00
_cell.angle_beta   90.00
_cell.angle_gamma   90.00
#
_symmetry.space_group_name_H-M   'P 1'
#
loop_
_entity.id
_entity.type
_entity.pdbx_description
1 polymer ?
#
loop_
_entity_poly.entity_id
_entity_poly.type
_entity_poly.pdbx_seq_one_letter_code
_entity_poly.pdbx_strand_id
1 'polypeptide(L)'
;MQGAFLQAIFPRIFGHEASGIVESVGQGVTEFKEEDHVLIVFIGESMSCRQCTSGKSNTCEILGLERRGLMHSDQKTRFSLKGKLVYNYCAVSSFSEYTVVHSGCVVKVSPLAPLEKICLLSCGVVAGNRSMEFQ
;
A
#
# COMPACT_ATOMS: atom_id res chain seq x y z
N MET A 1 -21.77 5.64 19.64
CA MET A 1 -20.87 4.96 18.67
C MET A 1 -19.45 5.21 19.14
N GLN A 2 -18.82 4.21 19.79
CA GLN A 2 -17.42 4.30 20.14
C GLN A 2 -16.63 4.05 18.85
N GLY A 3 -15.95 5.10 18.35
CA GLY A 3 -15.02 4.95 17.24
C GLY A 3 -13.94 3.95 17.62
N ALA A 4 -13.91 2.83 16.92
CA ALA A 4 -12.79 1.92 17.02
C ALA A 4 -11.56 2.64 16.45
N PHE A 5 -10.83 3.34 17.31
CA PHE A 5 -9.46 3.72 17.02
C PHE A 5 -8.74 2.44 16.59
N LEU A 6 -8.19 2.45 15.39
CA LEU A 6 -7.28 1.43 14.91
C LEU A 6 -6.32 1.09 16.05
N GLN A 7 -6.53 -0.04 16.72
CA GLN A 7 -5.65 -0.46 17.79
C GLN A 7 -4.27 -0.65 17.17
N ALA A 8 -3.34 0.20 17.55
CA ALA A 8 -1.99 0.12 17.07
C ALA A 8 -1.39 -1.22 17.51
N ILE A 9 -1.19 -2.12 16.55
CA ILE A 9 -0.57 -3.42 16.80
C ILE A 9 0.94 -3.26 16.66
N PHE A 10 1.67 -3.69 17.67
CA PHE A 10 3.14 -3.67 17.71
C PHE A 10 3.71 -5.07 17.94
N PRO A 11 4.97 -5.32 17.52
CA PRO A 11 5.86 -4.42 16.77
C PRO A 11 5.44 -4.28 15.30
N ARG A 12 5.73 -3.13 14.67
CA ARG A 12 5.44 -2.90 13.24
C ARG A 12 6.50 -2.05 12.55
N ILE A 13 6.62 -2.22 11.24
CA ILE A 13 7.41 -1.35 10.38
C ILE A 13 6.49 -0.25 9.84
N PHE A 14 6.86 1.02 10.05
CA PHE A 14 6.11 2.18 9.59
C PHE A 14 6.41 2.54 8.13
N GLY A 15 5.84 3.66 7.68
CA GLY A 15 5.98 4.20 6.34
C GLY A 15 4.87 3.72 5.39
N HIS A 16 4.35 4.63 4.58
CA HIS A 16 3.29 4.35 3.61
C HIS A 16 3.47 5.06 2.27
N GLU A 17 4.44 5.94 2.14
CA GLU A 17 4.82 6.55 0.88
C GLU A 17 6.05 5.81 0.33
N ALA A 18 5.92 5.26 -0.86
CA ALA A 18 7.00 4.46 -1.44
C ALA A 18 6.90 4.37 -2.96
N SER A 19 8.06 4.23 -3.56
CA SER A 19 8.29 3.78 -4.92
C SER A 19 9.47 2.83 -4.90
N GLY A 20 9.58 2.00 -5.91
CA GLY A 20 10.66 1.03 -5.97
C GLY A 20 10.70 0.26 -7.28
N ILE A 21 11.47 -0.80 -7.25
CA ILE A 21 11.62 -1.74 -8.36
C ILE A 21 11.09 -3.09 -7.89
N VAL A 22 10.32 -3.74 -8.72
CA VAL A 22 9.78 -5.08 -8.44
C VAL A 22 10.93 -6.08 -8.45
N GLU A 23 11.18 -6.75 -7.32
CA GLU A 23 12.19 -7.81 -7.21
C GLU A 23 11.61 -9.16 -7.63
N SER A 24 10.38 -9.44 -7.21
CA SER A 24 9.69 -10.69 -7.55
C SER A 24 8.18 -10.50 -7.49
N VAL A 25 7.44 -11.39 -8.13
CA VAL A 25 5.98 -11.38 -8.15
C VAL A 25 5.40 -12.66 -7.55
N GLY A 26 4.28 -12.53 -6.85
CA GLY A 26 3.56 -13.65 -6.28
C GLY A 26 2.85 -14.50 -7.36
N GLN A 27 2.49 -15.72 -6.98
CA GLN A 27 1.75 -16.62 -7.87
C GLN A 27 0.43 -15.98 -8.33
N GLY A 28 0.20 -16.01 -9.64
CA GLY A 28 -1.03 -15.49 -10.28
C GLY A 28 -1.00 -13.99 -10.59
N VAL A 29 0.05 -13.27 -10.21
CA VAL A 29 0.26 -11.87 -10.63
C VAL A 29 0.81 -11.87 -12.05
N THR A 30 0.09 -11.28 -12.99
CA THR A 30 0.45 -11.24 -14.41
C THR A 30 0.69 -9.82 -14.93
N GLU A 31 0.18 -8.83 -14.24
CA GLU A 31 0.27 -7.41 -14.60
C GLU A 31 1.63 -6.76 -14.28
N PHE A 32 2.43 -7.40 -13.43
CA PHE A 32 3.77 -6.96 -13.05
C PHE A 32 4.82 -8.03 -13.33
N LYS A 33 6.06 -7.60 -13.48
CA LYS A 33 7.25 -8.46 -13.59
C LYS A 33 8.43 -7.85 -12.87
N GLU A 34 9.47 -8.64 -12.66
CA GLU A 34 10.77 -8.17 -12.18
C GLU A 34 11.27 -6.98 -13.01
N GLU A 35 11.96 -6.06 -12.40
CA GLU A 35 12.49 -4.81 -12.95
C GLU A 35 11.43 -3.75 -13.33
N ASP A 36 10.13 -3.99 -13.12
CA ASP A 36 9.13 -2.93 -13.27
C ASP A 36 9.33 -1.84 -12.21
N HIS A 37 9.38 -0.58 -12.64
CA HIS A 37 9.34 0.56 -11.73
C HIS A 37 7.93 0.83 -11.28
N VAL A 38 7.74 1.02 -9.98
CA VAL A 38 6.40 1.10 -9.38
C VAL A 38 6.27 2.20 -8.33
N LEU A 39 5.07 2.74 -8.25
CA LEU A 39 4.58 3.55 -7.14
C LEU A 39 3.68 2.67 -6.28
N ILE A 40 3.87 2.71 -4.96
CA ILE A 40 3.05 1.97 -4.00
C ILE A 40 2.04 2.92 -3.38
N VAL A 41 0.76 2.56 -3.44
CA VAL A 41 -0.34 3.32 -2.85
C VAL A 41 -0.93 2.58 -1.66
N PHE A 42 -1.11 3.26 -0.55
CA PHE A 42 -1.66 2.63 0.66
C PHE A 42 -3.17 2.37 0.58
N ILE A 43 -3.87 3.08 -0.28
CA ILE A 43 -5.28 2.85 -0.62
C ILE A 43 -5.31 2.00 -1.89
N GLY A 44 -5.35 0.67 -1.72
CA GLY A 44 -5.41 -0.24 -2.85
C GLY A 44 -6.83 -0.38 -3.42
N GLU A 45 -6.92 -0.88 -4.65
CA GLU A 45 -8.18 -1.19 -5.32
C GLU A 45 -8.24 -2.66 -5.73
N SER A 46 -9.34 -3.34 -5.39
CA SER A 46 -9.60 -4.71 -5.84
C SER A 46 -10.26 -4.76 -7.21
N MET A 47 -10.72 -3.63 -7.72
CA MET A 47 -11.49 -3.45 -8.96
C MET A 47 -12.78 -4.29 -9.03
N SER A 48 -13.12 -5.03 -7.98
CA SER A 48 -14.25 -5.98 -7.94
C SER A 48 -15.26 -5.75 -6.83
N CYS A 49 -14.89 -5.04 -5.76
CA CYS A 49 -15.83 -4.76 -4.68
C CYS A 49 -16.80 -3.63 -5.04
N ARG A 50 -17.90 -3.55 -4.31
CA ARG A 50 -18.95 -2.54 -4.50
C ARG A 50 -18.43 -1.10 -4.49
N GLN A 51 -17.45 -0.81 -3.63
CA GLN A 51 -16.89 0.55 -3.54
C GLN A 51 -16.05 0.87 -4.78
N CYS A 52 -15.15 -0.04 -5.19
CA CYS A 52 -14.33 0.16 -6.39
C CYS A 52 -15.18 0.34 -7.65
N THR A 53 -16.26 -0.42 -7.80
CA THR A 53 -17.13 -0.35 -8.98
C THR A 53 -18.12 0.80 -8.96
N SER A 54 -18.29 1.50 -7.82
CA SER A 54 -19.26 2.58 -7.68
C SER A 54 -18.86 3.87 -8.39
N GLY A 55 -17.55 4.10 -8.62
CA GLY A 55 -17.01 5.38 -9.07
C GLY A 55 -17.17 6.54 -8.08
N LYS A 56 -17.61 6.28 -6.85
CA LYS A 56 -17.91 7.30 -5.83
C LYS A 56 -17.02 7.22 -4.59
N SER A 57 -16.21 6.19 -4.48
CA SER A 57 -15.36 5.94 -3.30
C SER A 57 -14.01 5.43 -3.73
N ASN A 58 -12.98 5.89 -3.04
CA ASN A 58 -11.61 5.40 -3.15
C ASN A 58 -11.25 4.44 -1.99
N THR A 59 -12.23 4.00 -1.20
CA THR A 59 -11.99 3.10 -0.07
C THR A 59 -12.47 1.70 -0.41
N CYS A 60 -11.54 0.87 -0.85
CA CYS A 60 -11.82 -0.53 -1.18
C CYS A 60 -12.23 -1.32 0.06
N GLU A 61 -13.33 -2.09 -0.04
CA GLU A 61 -13.81 -2.97 1.06
C GLU A 61 -12.84 -4.13 1.33
N ILE A 62 -12.12 -4.57 0.30
CA ILE A 62 -11.19 -5.70 0.38
C ILE A 62 -9.79 -5.24 0.78
N LEU A 63 -9.26 -4.21 0.12
CA LEU A 63 -7.91 -3.70 0.28
C LEU A 63 -7.85 -2.39 1.09
N GLY A 64 -8.89 -2.04 1.81
CA GLY A 64 -8.97 -0.83 2.63
C GLY A 64 -8.02 -0.83 3.83
N LEU A 65 -8.05 0.25 4.60
CA LEU A 65 -7.09 0.54 5.69
C LEU A 65 -7.15 -0.44 6.87
N GLU A 66 -8.26 -1.12 7.07
CA GLU A 66 -8.48 -2.04 8.21
C GLU A 66 -7.81 -3.41 8.02
N ARG A 67 -6.55 -3.46 7.63
CA ARG A 67 -5.84 -4.74 7.42
C ARG A 67 -5.14 -5.27 8.67
N ARG A 68 -5.27 -4.63 9.79
CA ARG A 68 -4.66 -5.03 11.08
C ARG A 68 -3.17 -5.44 10.98
N GLY A 69 -2.45 -4.84 10.03
CA GLY A 69 -1.03 -5.13 9.82
C GLY A 69 -0.72 -6.48 9.15
N LEU A 70 -1.71 -7.08 8.49
CA LEU A 70 -1.60 -8.40 7.85
C LEU A 70 -1.95 -8.30 6.35
N MET A 71 -1.50 -9.26 5.56
CA MET A 71 -1.91 -9.41 4.17
C MET A 71 -3.37 -9.86 4.10
N HIS A 72 -4.13 -9.33 3.14
CA HIS A 72 -5.54 -9.70 2.98
C HIS A 72 -5.72 -11.18 2.62
N SER A 73 -4.87 -11.71 1.75
CA SER A 73 -5.01 -13.04 1.15
C SER A 73 -4.97 -14.18 2.17
N ASP A 74 -4.12 -14.10 3.18
CA ASP A 74 -3.87 -15.19 4.12
C ASP A 74 -3.81 -14.76 5.60
N GLN A 75 -4.10 -13.48 5.87
CA GLN A 75 -4.10 -12.91 7.21
C GLN A 75 -2.76 -13.12 7.96
N LYS A 76 -1.64 -13.07 7.22
CA LYS A 76 -0.29 -13.19 7.77
C LYS A 76 0.55 -11.96 7.46
N THR A 77 1.51 -11.67 8.33
CA THR A 77 2.57 -10.70 8.02
C THR A 77 3.67 -11.35 7.19
N ARG A 78 4.43 -10.52 6.48
CA ARG A 78 5.63 -10.92 5.74
C ARG A 78 6.91 -10.57 6.48
N PHE A 79 6.79 -9.93 7.63
CA PHE A 79 7.95 -9.50 8.40
C PHE A 79 8.11 -10.32 9.67
N SER A 80 9.36 -10.60 10.01
CA SER A 80 9.74 -11.20 11.28
C SER A 80 11.09 -10.68 11.76
N LEU A 81 11.27 -10.59 13.06
CA LEU A 81 12.52 -10.24 13.70
C LEU A 81 12.85 -11.28 14.76
N LYS A 82 13.94 -12.03 14.57
CA LYS A 82 14.36 -13.10 15.49
C LYS A 82 13.22 -14.07 15.83
N GLY A 83 12.43 -14.47 14.82
CA GLY A 83 11.29 -15.39 14.96
C GLY A 83 10.02 -14.78 15.53
N LYS A 84 10.00 -13.51 15.89
CA LYS A 84 8.79 -12.79 16.31
C LYS A 84 8.15 -12.07 15.12
N LEU A 85 6.82 -12.13 15.04
CA LEU A 85 6.07 -11.45 13.99
C LEU A 85 6.19 -9.92 14.13
N VAL A 86 6.38 -9.25 13.01
CA VAL A 86 6.34 -7.79 12.90
C VAL A 86 5.23 -7.42 11.92
N TYR A 87 4.39 -6.47 12.27
CA TYR A 87 3.19 -6.14 11.52
C TYR A 87 3.43 -5.04 10.48
N ASN A 88 2.64 -5.05 9.43
CA ASN A 88 2.65 -4.00 8.41
C ASN A 88 1.99 -2.71 8.93
N TYR A 89 2.39 -1.59 8.33
CA TYR A 89 1.70 -0.32 8.43
C TYR A 89 1.08 0.05 7.08
N CYS A 90 -0.21 0.34 7.06
CA CYS A 90 -0.98 0.70 5.84
C CYS A 90 -0.75 -0.25 4.65
N ALA A 91 -0.42 -1.53 4.92
CA ALA A 91 -0.08 -2.55 3.93
C ALA A 91 1.13 -2.20 3.03
N VAL A 92 1.96 -1.27 3.43
CA VAL A 92 3.15 -0.79 2.71
C VAL A 92 4.42 -1.02 3.51
N SER A 93 4.54 -0.45 4.72
CA SER A 93 5.74 -0.58 5.57
C SER A 93 7.02 -0.12 4.88
N SER A 94 7.02 1.09 4.34
CA SER A 94 8.11 1.58 3.50
C SER A 94 9.41 1.92 4.24
N PHE A 95 9.42 1.90 5.59
CA PHE A 95 10.67 2.06 6.36
C PHE A 95 11.43 0.73 6.45
N SER A 96 11.55 0.05 5.32
CA SER A 96 12.32 -1.17 5.12
C SER A 96 12.88 -1.20 3.72
N GLU A 97 13.98 -1.91 3.53
CA GLU A 97 14.64 -2.05 2.23
C GLU A 97 13.77 -2.83 1.24
N TYR A 98 13.07 -3.85 1.74
CA TYR A 98 12.12 -4.66 0.99
C TYR A 98 10.76 -4.68 1.68
N THR A 99 9.71 -4.66 0.89
CA THR A 99 8.35 -4.84 1.39
C THR A 99 7.53 -5.72 0.44
N VAL A 100 6.52 -6.38 0.97
CA VAL A 100 5.56 -7.15 0.19
C VAL A 100 4.22 -6.47 0.26
N VAL A 101 3.66 -6.15 -0.90
CA VAL A 101 2.39 -5.45 -1.05
C VAL A 101 1.44 -6.23 -1.96
N HIS A 102 0.15 -6.00 -1.85
CA HIS A 102 -0.83 -6.55 -2.78
C HIS A 102 -0.73 -5.84 -4.12
N SER A 103 -0.88 -6.55 -5.26
CA SER A 103 -0.80 -5.96 -6.60
C SER A 103 -1.78 -4.80 -6.81
N GLY A 104 -2.97 -4.87 -6.24
CA GLY A 104 -3.93 -3.75 -6.23
C GLY A 104 -3.50 -2.50 -5.44
N CYS A 105 -2.34 -2.52 -4.80
CA CYS A 105 -1.72 -1.36 -4.15
C CYS A 105 -0.51 -0.84 -4.94
N VAL A 106 -0.33 -1.26 -6.18
CA VAL A 106 0.86 -0.97 -6.99
C VAL A 106 0.46 -0.39 -8.33
N VAL A 107 1.17 0.64 -8.78
CA VAL A 107 0.99 1.27 -10.09
C VAL A 107 2.32 1.28 -10.81
N LYS A 108 2.36 0.82 -12.07
CA LYS A 108 3.56 0.99 -12.91
C LYS A 108 3.81 2.42 -13.23
N VAL A 109 5.08 2.78 -13.19
CA VAL A 109 5.55 4.12 -13.59
C VAL A 109 6.64 3.99 -14.64
N SER A 110 6.95 5.10 -15.30
CA SER A 110 8.05 5.13 -16.25
C SER A 110 9.37 4.72 -15.58
N PRO A 111 10.20 3.89 -16.21
CA PRO A 111 11.54 3.59 -15.70
C PRO A 111 12.46 4.82 -15.66
N LEU A 112 12.08 5.91 -16.32
CA LEU A 112 12.77 7.20 -16.25
C LEU A 112 12.31 8.10 -15.11
N ALA A 113 11.26 7.70 -14.39
CA ALA A 113 10.75 8.49 -13.27
C ALA A 113 11.71 8.44 -12.07
N PRO A 114 12.03 9.59 -11.46
CA PRO A 114 12.90 9.65 -10.30
C PRO A 114 12.17 9.09 -9.08
N LEU A 115 12.49 7.83 -8.70
CA LEU A 115 11.79 7.09 -7.66
C LEU A 115 11.75 7.86 -6.33
N GLU A 116 12.87 8.51 -5.96
CA GLU A 116 12.99 9.29 -4.73
C GLU A 116 12.03 10.51 -4.66
N LYS A 117 11.44 10.90 -5.78
CA LYS A 117 10.47 12.02 -5.86
C LYS A 117 9.05 11.54 -6.03
N ILE A 118 8.84 10.55 -6.89
CA ILE A 118 7.49 10.09 -7.20
C ILE A 118 6.81 9.38 -6.02
N CYS A 119 7.57 8.87 -5.04
CA CYS A 119 6.98 8.27 -3.83
C CYS A 119 6.00 9.22 -3.11
N LEU A 120 6.22 10.54 -3.20
CA LEU A 120 5.33 11.54 -2.61
C LEU A 120 3.95 11.62 -3.28
N LEU A 121 3.82 11.13 -4.52
CA LEU A 121 2.53 11.10 -5.23
C LEU A 121 1.54 10.11 -4.61
N SER A 122 2.02 9.17 -3.80
CA SER A 122 1.17 8.17 -3.16
C SER A 122 0.30 8.73 -2.01
N CYS A 123 0.66 9.89 -1.46
CA CYS A 123 -0.08 10.52 -0.36
C CYS A 123 0.11 12.03 -0.31
N GLY A 124 1.29 12.53 0.03
CA GLY A 124 1.52 13.92 0.41
C GLY A 124 1.15 14.93 -0.66
N VAL A 125 1.54 14.70 -1.91
CA VAL A 125 1.23 15.62 -3.03
C VAL A 125 -0.27 15.67 -3.31
N VAL A 126 -0.95 14.53 -3.30
CA VAL A 126 -2.41 14.46 -3.53
C VAL A 126 -3.18 15.17 -2.43
N ALA A 127 -2.78 14.98 -1.18
CA ALA A 127 -3.38 15.68 -0.04
C ALA A 127 -3.15 17.19 -0.10
N GLY A 128 -1.93 17.62 -0.46
CA GLY A 128 -1.59 19.03 -0.61
C GLY A 128 -2.36 19.72 -1.73
N ASN A 129 -2.49 19.10 -2.89
CA ASN A 129 -3.24 19.65 -4.01
C ASN A 129 -4.72 19.86 -3.68
N ARG A 130 -5.34 18.89 -3.02
CA ARG A 130 -6.76 18.98 -2.64
C ARG A 130 -7.04 20.09 -1.62
N SER A 131 -6.09 20.40 -0.74
CA SER A 131 -6.26 21.51 0.22
C SER A 131 -6.19 22.91 -0.43
N MET A 132 -5.62 23.02 -1.63
CA MET A 132 -5.60 24.28 -2.38
C MET A 132 -6.87 24.54 -3.20
N GLU A 133 -7.67 23.55 -3.51
CA GLU A 133 -8.94 23.69 -4.22
C GLU A 133 -10.08 24.24 -3.35
N PHE A 134 -9.90 24.29 -2.04
CA PHE A 134 -10.91 24.76 -1.08
C PHE A 134 -10.64 26.16 -0.50
N GLN A 135 -9.75 26.92 -1.06
CA GLN A 135 -9.54 28.33 -0.79
C GLN A 135 -10.15 29.16 -1.94
#